data_ff8f8dec35d9470652962c3c25fda7bc
#
_entry.id   ff8f8dec35d9470652962c3c25fda7bc
#
_cell.length_a   1.000
_cell.length_b   1.000
_cell.length_c   1.000
_cell.angle_alpha   90.00
_cell.angle_beta   90.00
_cell.angle_gamma   90.00
#
_symmetry.space_group_name_H-M   'P 1'
#
loop_
_entity.id
_entity.type
_entity.pdbx_description
1 polymer ?
#
loop_
_entity_poly.entity_id
_entity_poly.type
_entity_poly.pdbx_seq_one_letter_code
_entity_poly.pdbx_strand_id
1 'polypeptide(L)'
;YKDALGQPLLTNKDCFDSHHSWACIDPAVFIDDDGQAYLTWGNRECYIVKLKDNMIETEGEVKRIHIDESHPFTEAPWIHKHDGKYYLTYASEWPEKIAYAVADHIEGPYETKGIISEIAGNSNTTHPAIVNFKGQWIFISHNGGLPTGTSYSRSVIAEPMEYNTDGSIKPIPPTAEGVKPL
;
A
#
# COMPACT_ATOMS: atom_id res chain seq x y z
N TYR A 1 -19.20 16.01 -2.73
CA TYR A 1 -19.21 14.56 -2.50
C TYR A 1 -20.32 14.20 -1.53
N LYS A 2 -20.91 13.03 -1.71
CA LYS A 2 -21.92 12.47 -0.82
C LYS A 2 -21.48 11.06 -0.46
N ASP A 3 -21.56 10.69 0.82
CA ASP A 3 -21.34 9.34 1.26
C ASP A 3 -22.35 8.40 0.60
N ALA A 4 -21.88 7.38 -0.11
CA ALA A 4 -22.72 6.47 -0.89
C ALA A 4 -23.50 5.51 0.01
N LEU A 5 -22.98 5.14 1.18
CA LEU A 5 -23.58 4.17 2.10
C LEU A 5 -24.26 4.84 3.31
N GLY A 6 -23.74 6.00 3.77
CA GLY A 6 -24.15 6.62 5.04
C GLY A 6 -23.77 5.81 6.29
N GLN A 7 -22.94 4.80 6.12
CA GLN A 7 -22.40 3.94 7.18
C GLN A 7 -21.06 3.30 6.74
N PRO A 8 -20.21 2.81 7.66
CA PRO A 8 -18.99 2.12 7.29
C PRO A 8 -19.25 0.87 6.43
N LEU A 9 -18.45 0.67 5.37
CA LEU A 9 -18.47 -0.56 4.56
C LEU A 9 -17.94 -1.75 5.37
N LEU A 10 -16.86 -1.52 6.13
CA LEU A 10 -16.21 -2.50 7.00
C LEU A 10 -15.99 -1.87 8.39
N THR A 11 -15.88 -2.70 9.41
CA THR A 11 -15.69 -2.28 10.81
C THR A 11 -14.55 -3.08 11.44
N ASN A 12 -14.16 -2.76 12.67
CA ASN A 12 -13.15 -3.53 13.40
C ASN A 12 -13.51 -5.02 13.62
N LYS A 13 -14.76 -5.42 13.40
CA LYS A 13 -15.16 -6.83 13.43
C LYS A 13 -14.64 -7.62 12.23
N ASP A 14 -14.37 -6.90 11.13
CA ASP A 14 -13.86 -7.46 9.89
C ASP A 14 -12.31 -7.56 9.90
N CYS A 15 -11.67 -7.11 10.99
CA CYS A 15 -10.23 -7.23 11.28
C CYS A 15 -10.00 -8.28 12.38
N PHE A 16 -10.41 -9.52 12.13
CA PHE A 16 -10.62 -10.57 13.13
C PHE A 16 -9.36 -11.01 13.90
N ASP A 17 -8.15 -10.84 13.35
CA ASP A 17 -6.87 -11.16 14.01
C ASP A 17 -6.20 -9.93 14.67
N SER A 18 -6.81 -8.75 14.58
CA SER A 18 -6.27 -7.48 15.06
C SER A 18 -7.21 -6.87 16.09
N HIS A 19 -6.76 -6.75 17.33
CA HIS A 19 -7.62 -6.41 18.47
C HIS A 19 -7.31 -5.04 19.08
N HIS A 20 -7.27 -4.00 18.24
CA HIS A 20 -7.07 -2.62 18.68
C HIS A 20 -7.98 -1.65 17.92
N SER A 21 -8.13 -0.42 18.41
CA SER A 21 -9.13 0.54 17.93
C SER A 21 -8.93 1.02 16.48
N TRP A 22 -7.73 0.92 15.93
CA TRP A 22 -7.40 1.29 14.55
C TRP A 22 -6.93 0.10 13.70
N ALA A 23 -7.46 -1.09 13.96
CA ALA A 23 -7.15 -2.27 13.16
C ALA A 23 -7.60 -2.14 11.70
N CYS A 24 -8.78 -1.53 11.48
CA CYS A 24 -9.37 -1.32 10.15
C CYS A 24 -9.09 0.10 9.64
N ILE A 25 -7.85 0.37 9.21
CA ILE A 25 -7.45 1.65 8.61
C ILE A 25 -6.80 1.43 7.24
N ASP A 26 -6.50 2.53 6.56
CA ASP A 26 -5.70 2.60 5.34
C ASP A 26 -6.27 1.76 4.18
N PRO A 27 -7.53 1.97 3.78
CA PRO A 27 -8.10 1.24 2.66
C PRO A 27 -7.47 1.65 1.33
N ALA A 28 -7.13 0.65 0.52
CA ALA A 28 -6.72 0.85 -0.87
C ALA A 28 -7.48 -0.09 -1.79
N VAL A 29 -7.78 0.36 -3.01
CA VAL A 29 -8.49 -0.42 -4.02
C VAL A 29 -7.54 -0.75 -5.17
N PHE A 30 -7.53 -2.02 -5.57
CA PHE A 30 -6.89 -2.49 -6.79
C PHE A 30 -7.96 -3.07 -7.71
N ILE A 31 -7.89 -2.74 -9.00
CA ILE A 31 -8.73 -3.34 -10.05
C ILE A 31 -7.84 -4.20 -10.93
N ASP A 32 -8.13 -5.50 -10.99
CA ASP A 32 -7.35 -6.44 -11.77
C ASP A 32 -7.70 -6.37 -13.28
N ASP A 33 -6.90 -7.04 -14.10
CA ASP A 33 -7.03 -7.05 -15.57
C ASP A 33 -8.38 -7.60 -16.06
N ASP A 34 -9.04 -8.43 -15.26
CA ASP A 34 -10.39 -8.96 -15.53
C ASP A 34 -11.52 -8.01 -15.11
N GLY A 35 -11.18 -6.86 -14.51
CA GLY A 35 -12.11 -5.86 -14.00
C GLY A 35 -12.57 -6.10 -12.57
N GLN A 36 -12.17 -7.20 -11.92
CA GLN A 36 -12.50 -7.44 -10.52
C GLN A 36 -11.78 -6.45 -9.61
N ALA A 37 -12.54 -5.72 -8.82
CA ALA A 37 -12.01 -4.82 -7.79
C ALA A 37 -11.79 -5.54 -6.47
N TYR A 38 -10.72 -5.19 -5.79
CA TYR A 38 -10.34 -5.69 -4.48
C TYR A 38 -10.07 -4.52 -3.54
N LEU A 39 -10.54 -4.63 -2.32
CA LEU A 39 -10.22 -3.70 -1.23
C LEU A 39 -9.22 -4.37 -0.30
N THR A 40 -8.11 -3.67 -0.02
CA THR A 40 -7.11 -4.05 0.99
C THR A 40 -7.06 -3.00 2.08
N TRP A 41 -6.78 -3.40 3.32
CA TRP A 41 -6.67 -2.50 4.47
C TRP A 41 -5.98 -3.20 5.64
N GLY A 42 -5.72 -2.47 6.71
CA GLY A 42 -5.37 -3.02 8.00
C GLY A 42 -4.18 -2.36 8.68
N ASN A 43 -4.04 -2.69 9.96
CA ASN A 43 -2.88 -2.36 10.78
C ASN A 43 -2.48 -3.59 11.59
N ARG A 44 -1.18 -3.93 11.56
CA ARG A 44 -0.54 -5.17 12.05
C ARG A 44 -0.89 -6.42 11.23
N GLU A 45 -2.11 -6.50 10.74
CA GLU A 45 -2.58 -7.56 9.85
C GLU A 45 -3.15 -6.94 8.58
N CYS A 46 -2.86 -7.54 7.44
CA CYS A 46 -3.33 -7.08 6.14
C CYS A 46 -4.53 -7.92 5.70
N TYR A 47 -5.60 -7.26 5.31
CA TYR A 47 -6.83 -7.92 4.86
C TYR A 47 -7.16 -7.58 3.41
N ILE A 48 -7.93 -8.46 2.77
CA ILE A 48 -8.43 -8.30 1.41
C ILE A 48 -9.84 -8.84 1.29
N VAL A 49 -10.66 -8.18 0.47
CA VAL A 49 -11.98 -8.67 0.05
C VAL A 49 -12.28 -8.20 -1.36
N LYS A 50 -13.04 -8.98 -2.11
CA LYS A 50 -13.59 -8.52 -3.39
C LYS A 50 -14.65 -7.45 -3.18
N LEU A 51 -14.70 -6.49 -4.08
CA LEU A 51 -15.80 -5.55 -4.19
C LEU A 51 -16.73 -5.97 -5.34
N LYS A 52 -18.02 -5.74 -5.16
CA LYS A 52 -18.99 -5.82 -6.26
C LYS A 52 -18.78 -4.66 -7.23
N ASP A 53 -19.34 -4.77 -8.43
CA ASP A 53 -19.22 -3.75 -9.49
C ASP A 53 -19.67 -2.34 -9.05
N ASN A 54 -20.56 -2.26 -8.06
CA ASN A 54 -21.02 -0.99 -7.51
C ASN A 54 -20.02 -0.29 -6.59
N MET A 55 -18.92 -0.97 -6.20
CA MET A 55 -17.81 -0.48 -5.35
C MET A 55 -18.22 -0.10 -3.91
N ILE A 56 -19.45 -0.39 -3.50
CA ILE A 56 -20.00 -0.07 -2.18
C ILE A 56 -20.53 -1.30 -1.44
N GLU A 57 -20.29 -2.48 -1.97
CA GLU A 57 -20.59 -3.77 -1.35
C GLU A 57 -19.42 -4.71 -1.53
N THR A 58 -19.21 -5.57 -0.53
CA THR A 58 -18.21 -6.66 -0.60
C THR A 58 -18.82 -7.91 -1.22
N GLU A 59 -17.98 -8.75 -1.83
CA GLU A 59 -18.32 -10.05 -2.36
C GLU A 59 -17.42 -11.14 -1.78
N GLY A 60 -18.05 -12.17 -1.21
CA GLY A 60 -17.34 -13.26 -0.53
C GLY A 60 -16.86 -12.90 0.88
N GLU A 61 -15.92 -13.67 1.38
CA GLU A 61 -15.39 -13.53 2.74
C GLU A 61 -14.15 -12.63 2.76
N VAL A 62 -14.00 -11.87 3.85
CA VAL A 62 -12.76 -11.18 4.17
C VAL A 62 -11.67 -12.22 4.43
N LYS A 63 -10.52 -12.05 3.77
CA LYS A 63 -9.35 -12.91 3.96
C LYS A 63 -8.20 -12.10 4.54
N ARG A 64 -7.36 -12.75 5.32
CA ARG A 64 -6.08 -12.21 5.72
C ARG A 64 -5.05 -12.53 4.64
N ILE A 65 -4.30 -11.53 4.21
CA ILE A 65 -3.12 -11.71 3.35
C ILE A 65 -1.98 -12.25 4.21
N HIS A 66 -1.42 -13.40 3.83
CA HIS A 66 -0.22 -13.91 4.46
C HIS A 66 1.01 -13.29 3.82
N ILE A 67 1.81 -12.58 4.64
CA ILE A 67 3.11 -11.99 4.28
C ILE A 67 4.15 -12.65 5.18
N ASP A 68 5.31 -13.06 4.65
CA ASP A 68 6.38 -13.60 5.49
C ASP A 68 6.91 -12.54 6.48
N GLU A 69 7.54 -12.99 7.57
CA GLU A 69 7.91 -12.14 8.70
C GLU A 69 9.25 -11.39 8.54
N SER A 70 9.90 -11.46 7.37
CA SER A 70 11.21 -10.83 7.16
C SER A 70 11.15 -9.31 7.27
N HIS A 71 10.03 -8.73 6.81
CA HIS A 71 9.67 -7.33 6.98
C HIS A 71 8.19 -7.26 7.37
N PRO A 72 7.88 -7.17 8.68
CA PRO A 72 6.50 -7.28 9.16
C PRO A 72 5.62 -6.15 8.64
N PHE A 73 4.38 -6.49 8.31
CA PHE A 73 3.36 -5.52 7.92
C PHE A 73 2.96 -4.65 9.12
N THR A 74 3.08 -3.33 8.97
CA THR A 74 2.56 -2.36 9.94
C THR A 74 1.21 -1.84 9.50
N GLU A 75 1.12 -1.19 8.32
CA GLU A 75 -0.10 -0.59 7.78
C GLU A 75 0.06 -0.20 6.31
N ALA A 76 -0.90 0.54 5.74
CA ALA A 76 -0.81 1.17 4.43
C ALA A 76 -0.60 0.21 3.25
N PRO A 77 -1.41 -0.84 3.07
CA PRO A 77 -1.26 -1.76 1.96
C PRO A 77 -1.59 -1.09 0.61
N TRP A 78 -0.77 -1.34 -0.40
CA TRP A 78 -1.02 -0.93 -1.77
C TRP A 78 -0.63 -2.03 -2.74
N ILE A 79 -1.57 -2.50 -3.55
CA ILE A 79 -1.31 -3.52 -4.58
C ILE A 79 -1.18 -2.87 -5.94
N HIS A 80 -0.19 -3.33 -6.71
CA HIS A 80 -0.11 -3.10 -8.15
C HIS A 80 0.34 -4.38 -8.86
N LYS A 81 0.20 -4.44 -10.19
CA LYS A 81 0.55 -5.61 -10.99
C LYS A 81 1.63 -5.25 -12.00
N HIS A 82 2.64 -6.12 -12.11
CA HIS A 82 3.71 -5.99 -13.08
C HIS A 82 4.17 -7.39 -13.51
N ASP A 83 4.31 -7.59 -14.83
CA ASP A 83 4.72 -8.86 -15.46
C ASP A 83 3.97 -10.09 -14.93
N GLY A 84 2.63 -9.95 -14.75
CA GLY A 84 1.75 -11.02 -14.30
C GLY A 84 1.82 -11.35 -12.81
N LYS A 85 2.64 -10.64 -12.02
CA LYS A 85 2.77 -10.81 -10.57
C LYS A 85 2.13 -9.64 -9.81
N TYR A 86 1.68 -9.93 -8.60
CA TYR A 86 1.12 -8.94 -7.69
C TYR A 86 2.20 -8.47 -6.72
N TYR A 87 2.36 -7.17 -6.63
CA TYR A 87 3.28 -6.50 -5.73
C TYR A 87 2.47 -5.79 -4.65
N LEU A 88 2.66 -6.17 -3.41
CA LEU A 88 2.10 -5.51 -2.25
C LEU A 88 3.18 -4.64 -1.62
N THR A 89 3.02 -3.33 -1.68
CA THR A 89 3.86 -2.38 -0.95
C THR A 89 3.14 -1.92 0.31
N TYR A 90 3.87 -1.70 1.39
CA TYR A 90 3.30 -1.40 2.69
C TYR A 90 4.30 -0.73 3.62
N ALA A 91 3.79 -0.06 4.64
CA ALA A 91 4.61 0.42 5.75
C ALA A 91 5.03 -0.75 6.64
N SER A 92 6.31 -0.80 6.98
CA SER A 92 6.94 -1.85 7.78
C SER A 92 7.81 -1.25 8.87
N GLU A 93 7.94 -1.93 9.99
CA GLU A 93 8.79 -1.56 11.14
C GLU A 93 8.27 -0.30 11.88
N TRP A 94 9.10 0.22 12.78
CA TRP A 94 8.86 1.47 13.48
C TRP A 94 10.18 2.14 13.93
N PRO A 95 10.50 3.39 13.53
CA PRO A 95 9.76 4.22 12.56
C PRO A 95 9.62 3.52 11.20
N GLU A 96 8.54 3.85 10.48
CA GLU A 96 8.15 3.14 9.28
C GLU A 96 9.09 3.36 8.10
N LYS A 97 9.36 2.26 7.40
CA LYS A 97 9.96 2.19 6.08
C LYS A 97 8.94 1.62 5.10
N ILE A 98 9.18 1.73 3.81
CA ILE A 98 8.37 1.03 2.82
C ILE A 98 9.03 -0.27 2.40
N ALA A 99 8.37 -1.38 2.73
CA ALA A 99 8.69 -2.71 2.26
C ALA A 99 7.79 -3.11 1.08
N TYR A 100 8.17 -4.17 0.37
CA TYR A 100 7.31 -4.82 -0.60
C TYR A 100 7.46 -6.33 -0.58
N ALA A 101 6.38 -6.99 -0.97
CA ALA A 101 6.31 -8.42 -1.14
C ALA A 101 5.64 -8.77 -2.47
N VAL A 102 5.92 -9.96 -3.00
CA VAL A 102 5.45 -10.39 -4.33
C VAL A 102 4.73 -11.74 -4.23
N ALA A 103 3.65 -11.89 -4.99
CA ALA A 103 2.89 -13.13 -5.09
C ALA A 103 2.44 -13.42 -6.53
N ASP A 104 2.14 -14.69 -6.81
CA ASP A 104 1.54 -15.13 -8.07
C ASP A 104 0.02 -14.93 -8.08
N HIS A 105 -0.61 -14.81 -6.91
CA HIS A 105 -2.03 -14.61 -6.72
C HIS A 105 -2.29 -13.39 -5.84
N ILE A 106 -3.35 -12.62 -6.13
CA ILE A 106 -3.66 -11.39 -5.41
C ILE A 106 -3.91 -11.60 -3.91
N GLU A 107 -4.43 -12.75 -3.53
CA GLU A 107 -4.67 -13.11 -2.12
C GLU A 107 -3.41 -13.68 -1.44
N GLY A 108 -2.30 -13.78 -2.15
CA GLY A 108 -1.02 -14.34 -1.67
C GLY A 108 -0.91 -15.85 -1.78
N PRO A 109 0.01 -16.49 -1.02
CA PRO A 109 0.90 -15.86 -0.04
C PRO A 109 1.94 -14.93 -0.69
N TYR A 110 2.32 -13.87 0.01
CA TYR A 110 3.30 -12.89 -0.43
C TYR A 110 4.67 -13.16 0.19
N GLU A 111 5.69 -13.20 -0.65
CA GLU A 111 7.09 -13.32 -0.26
C GLU A 111 7.73 -11.94 -0.24
N THR A 112 8.25 -11.53 0.91
CA THR A 112 8.93 -10.24 1.09
C THR A 112 10.21 -10.16 0.27
N LYS A 113 10.44 -9.06 -0.40
CA LYS A 113 11.60 -8.82 -1.25
C LYS A 113 12.57 -7.77 -0.69
N GLY A 114 12.13 -6.94 0.25
CA GLY A 114 12.98 -5.97 0.95
C GLY A 114 12.36 -4.59 1.10
N ILE A 115 13.19 -3.66 1.54
CA ILE A 115 12.86 -2.25 1.73
C ILE A 115 13.16 -1.49 0.43
N ILE A 116 12.21 -0.69 -0.03
CA ILE A 116 12.37 0.18 -1.21
C ILE A 116 12.54 1.64 -0.83
N SER A 117 12.04 2.07 0.34
CA SER A 117 12.24 3.43 0.84
C SER A 117 12.47 3.41 2.34
N GLU A 118 13.53 4.10 2.76
CA GLU A 118 13.91 4.23 4.17
C GLU A 118 13.05 5.27 4.89
N ILE A 119 13.30 5.46 6.20
CA ILE A 119 12.57 6.40 7.05
C ILE A 119 12.43 7.77 6.39
N ALA A 120 11.22 8.28 6.37
CA ALA A 120 10.82 9.45 5.60
C ALA A 120 11.10 10.79 6.29
N GLY A 121 12.38 11.14 6.44
CA GLY A 121 12.81 12.42 7.04
C GLY A 121 12.36 12.55 8.49
N ASN A 122 11.62 13.61 8.83
CA ASN A 122 11.11 13.85 10.20
C ASN A 122 9.75 13.18 10.49
N SER A 123 9.30 12.25 9.66
CA SER A 123 8.07 11.49 9.90
C SER A 123 8.40 10.09 10.40
N ASN A 124 7.70 9.62 11.42
CA ASN A 124 7.76 8.24 11.89
C ASN A 124 6.75 7.32 11.22
N THR A 125 5.89 7.87 10.34
CA THR A 125 4.95 7.13 9.49
C THR A 125 5.19 7.47 8.03
N THR A 126 4.86 6.53 7.14
CA THR A 126 4.87 6.72 5.68
C THR A 126 3.80 5.86 5.04
N HIS A 127 3.27 6.27 3.86
CA HIS A 127 2.16 5.57 3.20
C HIS A 127 2.43 5.51 1.69
N PRO A 128 2.62 4.31 1.10
CA PRO A 128 2.99 4.17 -0.30
C PRO A 128 1.80 4.15 -1.25
N ALA A 129 2.02 4.60 -2.47
CA ALA A 129 1.25 4.24 -3.64
C ALA A 129 2.20 4.06 -4.84
N ILE A 130 1.97 3.07 -5.68
CA ILE A 130 2.72 2.86 -6.92
C ILE A 130 1.73 2.84 -8.07
N VAL A 131 1.93 3.71 -9.04
CA VAL A 131 1.06 3.84 -10.21
C VAL A 131 1.86 3.85 -11.51
N ASN A 132 1.30 3.26 -12.56
CA ASN A 132 1.82 3.46 -13.92
C ASN A 132 1.00 4.56 -14.59
N PHE A 133 1.64 5.68 -14.88
CA PHE A 133 1.01 6.80 -15.56
C PHE A 133 1.72 7.08 -16.88
N LYS A 134 1.02 6.88 -18.00
CA LYS A 134 1.55 7.05 -19.35
C LYS A 134 2.84 6.25 -19.63
N GLY A 135 2.96 5.06 -19.06
CA GLY A 135 4.13 4.20 -19.22
C GLY A 135 5.27 4.49 -18.25
N GLN A 136 5.16 5.47 -17.38
CA GLN A 136 6.11 5.75 -16.32
C GLN A 136 5.58 5.21 -14.99
N TRP A 137 6.37 4.40 -14.29
CA TRP A 137 6.10 4.00 -12.93
C TRP A 137 6.48 5.11 -11.97
N ILE A 138 5.55 5.45 -11.09
CA ILE A 138 5.69 6.52 -10.10
C ILE A 138 5.41 5.94 -8.72
N PHE A 139 6.36 6.14 -7.81
CA PHE A 139 6.17 5.92 -6.39
C PHE A 139 5.71 7.24 -5.75
N ILE A 140 4.59 7.19 -5.05
CA ILE A 140 4.02 8.32 -4.32
C ILE A 140 4.02 7.96 -2.84
N SER A 141 4.47 8.88 -2.00
CA SER A 141 4.45 8.70 -0.56
C SER A 141 4.39 10.06 0.15
N HIS A 142 4.61 10.09 1.44
CA HIS A 142 4.74 11.34 2.19
C HIS A 142 5.95 11.30 3.13
N ASN A 143 6.45 12.48 3.47
CA ASN A 143 7.52 12.65 4.45
C ASN A 143 7.35 13.94 5.26
N GLY A 144 8.21 14.14 6.25
CA GLY A 144 8.35 15.38 7.01
C GLY A 144 9.56 16.22 6.53
N GLY A 145 9.87 16.23 5.23
CA GLY A 145 11.11 16.81 4.67
C GLY A 145 11.10 18.33 4.51
N LEU A 146 9.94 18.98 4.54
CA LEU A 146 9.87 20.44 4.49
C LEU A 146 10.38 21.07 5.82
N PRO A 147 10.82 22.35 5.82
CA PRO A 147 11.41 22.99 7.02
C PRO A 147 10.55 22.94 8.30
N THR A 148 9.22 22.86 8.16
CA THR A 148 8.27 22.73 9.27
C THR A 148 7.68 21.32 9.38
N GLY A 149 8.26 20.35 8.67
CA GLY A 149 7.76 18.99 8.58
C GLY A 149 7.94 18.20 9.87
N THR A 150 6.95 17.39 10.18
CA THR A 150 6.91 16.48 11.34
C THR A 150 6.10 15.24 10.96
N SER A 151 5.94 14.29 11.89
CA SER A 151 4.99 13.17 11.73
C SER A 151 3.54 13.60 11.52
N TYR A 152 3.17 14.83 11.84
CA TYR A 152 1.82 15.40 11.72
C TYR A 152 1.72 16.56 10.70
N SER A 153 2.86 17.06 10.21
CA SER A 153 2.97 18.07 9.17
C SER A 153 3.74 17.49 8.00
N ARG A 154 3.05 16.71 7.19
CA ARG A 154 3.60 15.88 6.12
C ARG A 154 3.40 16.52 4.75
N SER A 155 4.32 16.26 3.85
CA SER A 155 4.24 16.65 2.44
C SER A 155 4.28 15.42 1.55
N VAL A 156 3.56 15.46 0.43
CA VAL A 156 3.60 14.41 -0.59
C VAL A 156 4.92 14.49 -1.34
N ILE A 157 5.50 13.32 -1.59
CA ILE A 157 6.61 13.12 -2.52
C ILE A 157 6.16 12.22 -3.66
N ALA A 158 6.75 12.41 -4.84
CA ALA A 158 6.54 11.57 -6.01
C ALA A 158 7.90 11.34 -6.69
N GLU A 159 8.31 10.08 -6.77
CA GLU A 159 9.60 9.68 -7.31
C GLU A 159 9.44 8.72 -8.49
N PRO A 160 10.32 8.75 -9.49
CA PRO A 160 10.35 7.73 -10.51
C PRO A 160 10.68 6.37 -9.88
N MET A 161 9.97 5.35 -10.30
CA MET A 161 10.22 3.97 -9.86
C MET A 161 10.66 3.11 -11.05
N GLU A 162 11.62 2.25 -10.82
CA GLU A 162 12.15 1.32 -11.82
C GLU A 162 12.26 -0.09 -11.26
N TYR A 163 12.10 -1.07 -12.15
CA TYR A 163 12.39 -2.48 -11.87
C TYR A 163 13.80 -2.86 -12.34
N ASN A 164 14.40 -3.80 -11.64
CA ASN A 164 15.54 -4.56 -12.15
C ASN A 164 15.06 -5.62 -13.15
N THR A 165 15.98 -6.23 -13.87
CA THR A 165 15.69 -7.27 -14.87
C THR A 165 15.10 -8.55 -14.27
N ASP A 166 15.24 -8.77 -12.97
CA ASP A 166 14.66 -9.89 -12.22
C ASP A 166 13.28 -9.58 -11.65
N GLY A 167 12.71 -8.38 -11.93
CA GLY A 167 11.44 -7.92 -11.43
C GLY A 167 11.49 -7.31 -10.03
N SER A 168 12.64 -7.25 -9.37
CA SER A 168 12.76 -6.53 -8.10
C SER A 168 12.67 -5.01 -8.30
N ILE A 169 12.11 -4.31 -7.32
CA ILE A 169 12.01 -2.84 -7.33
C ILE A 169 13.37 -2.28 -6.88
N LYS A 170 13.89 -1.30 -7.63
CA LYS A 170 15.09 -0.56 -7.21
C LYS A 170 14.79 0.29 -5.97
N PRO A 171 15.75 0.48 -5.05
CA PRO A 171 15.60 1.43 -3.94
C PRO A 171 15.20 2.82 -4.44
N ILE A 172 14.27 3.47 -3.73
CA ILE A 172 13.68 4.76 -4.10
C ILE A 172 14.04 5.80 -3.02
N PRO A 173 15.22 6.42 -3.11
CA PRO A 173 15.55 7.52 -2.21
C PRO A 173 14.71 8.76 -2.57
N PRO A 174 14.20 9.50 -1.58
CA PRO A 174 13.52 10.77 -1.84
C PRO A 174 14.52 11.78 -2.42
N THR A 175 14.10 12.48 -3.48
CA THR A 175 14.91 13.52 -4.15
C THR A 175 14.26 14.90 -4.01
N ALA A 176 15.01 15.95 -4.31
CA ALA A 176 14.47 17.30 -4.41
C ALA A 176 13.77 17.54 -5.77
N GLU A 177 14.15 16.78 -6.78
CA GLU A 177 13.66 16.90 -8.16
C GLU A 177 12.33 16.17 -8.37
N GLY A 178 12.15 15.00 -7.71
CA GLY A 178 10.98 14.16 -7.90
C GLY A 178 10.78 13.69 -9.34
N VAL A 179 9.51 13.43 -9.71
CA VAL A 179 9.14 13.06 -11.10
C VAL A 179 9.27 14.25 -12.04
N LYS A 180 9.86 14.01 -13.19
CA LYS A 180 9.90 15.03 -14.26
C LYS A 180 8.53 15.16 -14.92
N PRO A 181 8.15 16.36 -15.41
CA PRO A 181 6.95 16.52 -16.24
C PRO A 181 6.99 15.60 -17.46
N LEU A 182 5.85 14.99 -17.80
CA LEU A 182 5.65 14.12 -18.96
C LEU A 182 5.37 14.93 -20.22
#